data_d28d55a730d099ffaf9743bc518579a9
#
_entry.id   d28d55a730d099ffaf9743bc518579a9
#
_cell.length_a   1.000
_cell.length_b   1.000
_cell.length_c   1.000
_cell.angle_alpha   90.00
_cell.angle_beta   90.00
_cell.angle_gamma   90.00
#
_symmetry.space_group_name_H-M   'P 1'
#
loop_
_entity.id
_entity.type
_entity.pdbx_description
1 polymer ?
#
loop_
_entity_poly.entity_id
_entity_poly.type
_entity_poly.pdbx_seq_one_letter_code
_entity_poly.pdbx_strand_id
1 'polypeptide(L)'
;MKPEITAPGGSIYGVQGMDPAGTSYQNMSGTSMASPQVAGMAALVAGHIRSNQLDEKTGVSSRHLIQSLLMSTAEPMLEEASGYYYSILRQGAGLAAVDQAIGAASYILVDGQPDGKVKAELKDDPERTGVYAFSFTLHDLRGQDTPYTLSADLFTQGVFEDYIDKDQTELGLYMDTLTEAMDAQITFLVDGKAVTPVRDLSHYDFNGDGVADHADAQLLMDHVILGTELTANQASADLNEDGAVTSYDVHALLQMLNS
;
A
#
# COMPACT_ATOMS: atom_id res chain seq x y z
N MET A 1 -7.29 11.08 10.42
CA MET A 1 -6.29 11.31 9.37
C MET A 1 -6.96 11.29 8.00
N LYS A 2 -6.55 12.16 7.07
CA LYS A 2 -7.00 12.28 5.68
C LYS A 2 -5.78 12.36 4.77
N PRO A 3 -5.83 11.90 3.49
CA PRO A 3 -6.97 11.23 2.83
C PRO A 3 -7.16 9.79 3.31
N GLU A 4 -8.27 9.15 2.95
CA GLU A 4 -8.46 7.70 3.15
C GLU A 4 -7.91 6.90 1.96
N ILE A 5 -7.99 7.47 0.76
CA ILE A 5 -7.64 6.79 -0.49
C ILE A 5 -7.29 7.82 -1.56
N THR A 6 -6.56 7.41 -2.57
CA THR A 6 -6.12 8.25 -3.69
C THR A 6 -6.70 7.75 -5.00
N ALA A 7 -6.89 8.67 -5.95
CA ALA A 7 -7.25 8.38 -7.33
C ALA A 7 -6.57 9.38 -8.28
N PRO A 8 -6.44 9.08 -9.57
CA PRO A 8 -5.84 9.98 -10.54
C PRO A 8 -6.51 11.35 -10.55
N GLY A 9 -5.73 12.39 -10.41
CA GLY A 9 -6.21 13.78 -10.38
C GLY A 9 -5.34 14.75 -11.18
N GLY A 10 -4.30 14.25 -11.85
CA GLY A 10 -3.38 15.03 -12.67
C GLY A 10 -3.69 14.96 -14.16
N SER A 11 -3.70 16.11 -14.83
CA SER A 11 -3.89 16.22 -16.29
C SER A 11 -5.13 15.49 -16.83
N ILE A 12 -6.23 15.57 -16.09
CA ILE A 12 -7.49 14.94 -16.48
C ILE A 12 -8.16 15.78 -17.57
N TYR A 13 -8.33 15.17 -18.75
CA TYR A 13 -9.03 15.78 -19.86
C TYR A 13 -10.53 15.68 -19.69
N GLY A 14 -11.19 16.78 -19.47
CA GLY A 14 -12.61 16.83 -19.18
C GLY A 14 -13.32 18.05 -19.76
N VAL A 15 -14.63 18.09 -19.61
CA VAL A 15 -15.47 19.18 -20.08
C VAL A 15 -15.12 20.49 -19.36
N GLN A 16 -14.91 21.55 -20.13
CA GLN A 16 -14.77 22.88 -19.58
C GLN A 16 -16.14 23.45 -19.24
N GLY A 17 -16.55 23.30 -17.97
CA GLY A 17 -17.90 23.69 -17.50
C GLY A 17 -18.20 25.20 -17.54
N MET A 18 -17.17 26.04 -17.78
CA MET A 18 -17.30 27.49 -17.90
C MET A 18 -17.44 27.95 -19.35
N ASP A 19 -17.42 27.05 -20.33
CA ASP A 19 -17.63 27.37 -21.73
C ASP A 19 -19.14 27.61 -21.99
N PRO A 20 -19.56 28.82 -22.39
CA PRO A 20 -20.96 29.11 -22.69
C PRO A 20 -21.53 28.27 -23.83
N ALA A 21 -20.69 27.80 -24.76
CA ALA A 21 -21.08 26.95 -25.88
C ALA A 21 -21.20 25.47 -25.47
N GLY A 22 -20.64 25.06 -24.30
CA GLY A 22 -20.69 23.70 -23.78
C GLY A 22 -19.99 22.66 -24.64
N THR A 23 -19.06 23.09 -25.52
CA THR A 23 -18.41 22.24 -26.52
C THR A 23 -16.90 22.09 -26.32
N SER A 24 -16.31 22.81 -25.38
CA SER A 24 -14.87 22.77 -25.15
C SER A 24 -14.47 21.80 -24.04
N TYR A 25 -13.26 21.29 -24.16
CA TYR A 25 -12.58 20.42 -23.22
C TYR A 25 -11.24 21.01 -22.83
N GLN A 26 -10.78 20.69 -21.65
CA GLN A 26 -9.46 21.12 -21.18
C GLN A 26 -8.85 20.10 -20.24
N ASN A 27 -7.52 20.14 -20.08
CA ASN A 27 -6.81 19.42 -19.03
C ASN A 27 -6.92 20.17 -17.71
N MET A 28 -7.30 19.45 -16.68
CA MET A 28 -7.43 19.95 -15.31
C MET A 28 -6.69 19.05 -14.34
N SER A 29 -6.10 19.63 -13.30
CA SER A 29 -5.44 18.89 -12.24
C SER A 29 -5.95 19.33 -10.88
N GLY A 30 -6.15 18.38 -9.99
CA GLY A 30 -6.56 18.63 -8.62
C GLY A 30 -7.35 17.47 -8.01
N THR A 31 -7.53 17.53 -6.71
CA THR A 31 -8.39 16.59 -5.96
C THR A 31 -9.85 16.65 -6.41
N SER A 32 -10.27 17.77 -7.02
CA SER A 32 -11.59 17.91 -7.65
C SER A 32 -11.81 16.98 -8.85
N MET A 33 -10.73 16.50 -9.47
CA MET A 33 -10.76 15.52 -10.55
C MET A 33 -10.64 14.09 -10.03
N ALA A 34 -9.92 13.88 -8.93
CA ALA A 34 -9.79 12.59 -8.27
C ALA A 34 -11.09 12.16 -7.56
N SER A 35 -11.72 13.06 -6.83
CA SER A 35 -12.92 12.77 -6.03
C SER A 35 -14.08 12.16 -6.83
N PRO A 36 -14.49 12.67 -8.02
CA PRO A 36 -15.54 12.05 -8.81
C PRO A 36 -15.14 10.67 -9.35
N GLN A 37 -13.85 10.39 -9.56
CA GLN A 37 -13.42 9.04 -9.94
C GLN A 37 -13.65 8.04 -8.80
N VAL A 38 -13.30 8.40 -7.57
CA VAL A 38 -13.60 7.57 -6.39
C VAL A 38 -15.11 7.38 -6.24
N ALA A 39 -15.92 8.43 -6.49
CA ALA A 39 -17.37 8.31 -6.46
C ALA A 39 -17.90 7.34 -7.54
N GLY A 40 -17.32 7.37 -8.74
CA GLY A 40 -17.62 6.42 -9.81
C GLY A 40 -17.26 4.99 -9.43
N MET A 41 -16.06 4.77 -8.89
CA MET A 41 -15.63 3.46 -8.38
C MET A 41 -16.56 2.96 -7.27
N ALA A 42 -16.92 3.81 -6.33
CA ALA A 42 -17.88 3.48 -5.27
C ALA A 42 -19.26 3.08 -5.82
N ALA A 43 -19.72 3.72 -6.88
CA ALA A 43 -20.97 3.36 -7.55
C ALA A 43 -20.89 1.97 -8.22
N LEU A 44 -19.77 1.63 -8.84
CA LEU A 44 -19.53 0.30 -9.42
C LEU A 44 -19.48 -0.78 -8.34
N VAL A 45 -18.74 -0.55 -7.26
CA VAL A 45 -18.70 -1.48 -6.11
C VAL A 45 -20.08 -1.62 -5.48
N ALA A 46 -20.87 -0.53 -5.34
CA ALA A 46 -22.25 -0.59 -4.86
C ALA A 46 -23.13 -1.44 -5.77
N GLY A 47 -22.95 -1.33 -7.08
CA GLY A 47 -23.63 -2.19 -8.06
C GLY A 47 -23.29 -3.66 -7.86
N HIS A 48 -22.00 -3.98 -7.68
CA HIS A 48 -21.52 -5.33 -7.38
C HIS A 48 -22.12 -5.89 -6.07
N ILE A 49 -22.07 -5.12 -5.00
CA ILE A 49 -22.65 -5.51 -3.69
C ILE A 49 -24.12 -5.85 -3.84
N ARG A 50 -24.89 -4.97 -4.50
CA ARG A 50 -26.33 -5.17 -4.72
C ARG A 50 -26.63 -6.40 -5.57
N SER A 51 -25.92 -6.58 -6.68
CA SER A 51 -26.14 -7.70 -7.60
C SER A 51 -25.84 -9.06 -6.95
N ASN A 52 -24.92 -9.09 -5.99
CA ASN A 52 -24.53 -10.30 -5.26
C ASN A 52 -25.16 -10.39 -3.84
N GLN A 53 -25.99 -9.41 -3.46
CA GLN A 53 -26.63 -9.34 -2.13
C GLN A 53 -25.61 -9.47 -0.98
N LEU A 54 -24.43 -8.83 -1.14
CA LEU A 54 -23.35 -8.97 -0.18
C LEU A 54 -23.67 -8.34 1.17
N ASP A 55 -24.40 -7.24 1.19
CA ASP A 55 -24.84 -6.59 2.43
C ASP A 55 -25.85 -7.45 3.21
N GLU A 56 -26.75 -8.15 2.52
CA GLU A 56 -27.66 -9.10 3.17
C GLU A 56 -26.93 -10.34 3.70
N LYS A 57 -25.99 -10.87 2.90
CA LYS A 57 -25.20 -12.08 3.26
C LYS A 57 -24.26 -11.85 4.42
N THR A 58 -23.64 -10.67 4.48
CA THR A 58 -22.64 -10.33 5.51
C THR A 58 -23.25 -9.66 6.74
N GLY A 59 -24.44 -9.07 6.61
CA GLY A 59 -25.03 -8.21 7.63
C GLY A 59 -24.35 -6.84 7.77
N VAL A 60 -23.44 -6.51 6.85
CA VAL A 60 -22.66 -5.26 6.84
C VAL A 60 -23.30 -4.33 5.82
N SER A 61 -23.50 -3.06 6.19
CA SER A 61 -24.12 -2.10 5.28
C SER A 61 -23.30 -1.92 4.01
N SER A 62 -23.97 -1.70 2.87
CA SER A 62 -23.31 -1.46 1.57
C SER A 62 -22.27 -0.34 1.66
N ARG A 63 -22.51 0.71 2.46
CA ARG A 63 -21.55 1.81 2.68
C ARG A 63 -20.26 1.32 3.32
N HIS A 64 -20.35 0.49 4.35
CA HIS A 64 -19.18 -0.04 5.05
C HIS A 64 -18.41 -1.02 4.16
N LEU A 65 -19.11 -1.87 3.41
CA LEU A 65 -18.50 -2.77 2.44
C LEU A 65 -17.76 -2.00 1.33
N ILE A 66 -18.35 -0.93 0.78
CA ILE A 66 -17.70 -0.08 -0.22
C ILE A 66 -16.38 0.49 0.34
N GLN A 67 -16.42 1.05 1.53
CA GLN A 67 -15.23 1.64 2.15
C GLN A 67 -14.17 0.57 2.43
N SER A 68 -14.57 -0.56 3.01
CA SER A 68 -13.65 -1.65 3.29
C SER A 68 -13.04 -2.21 2.00
N LEU A 69 -13.82 -2.55 1.00
CA LEU A 69 -13.32 -3.13 -0.25
C LEU A 69 -12.37 -2.18 -0.98
N LEU A 70 -12.72 -0.90 -1.12
CA LEU A 70 -11.85 0.07 -1.80
C LEU A 70 -10.56 0.36 -1.04
N MET A 71 -10.58 0.40 0.30
CA MET A 71 -9.38 0.69 1.08
C MET A 71 -8.48 -0.54 1.25
N SER A 72 -9.05 -1.74 1.43
CA SER A 72 -8.26 -2.96 1.63
C SER A 72 -7.58 -3.48 0.35
N THR A 73 -8.04 -3.02 -0.81
CA THR A 73 -7.47 -3.39 -2.11
C THR A 73 -6.75 -2.25 -2.82
N ALA A 74 -6.57 -1.11 -2.11
CA ALA A 74 -5.80 0.01 -2.64
C ALA A 74 -4.30 -0.32 -2.62
N GLU A 75 -3.59 0.17 -3.63
CA GLU A 75 -2.16 -0.08 -3.80
C GLU A 75 -1.35 1.13 -3.33
N PRO A 76 -0.43 0.96 -2.36
CA PRO A 76 0.49 2.02 -1.98
C PRO A 76 1.33 2.48 -3.18
N MET A 77 1.41 3.80 -3.39
CA MET A 77 2.10 4.38 -4.55
C MET A 77 3.56 4.68 -4.22
N LEU A 78 4.43 4.23 -5.11
CA LEU A 78 5.85 4.59 -5.15
C LEU A 78 6.07 5.90 -5.92
N GLU A 79 7.04 6.70 -5.46
CA GLU A 79 7.59 7.78 -6.25
C GLU A 79 8.75 7.24 -7.08
N GLU A 80 8.56 7.21 -8.41
CA GLU A 80 9.52 6.60 -9.34
C GLU A 80 10.94 7.19 -9.25
N ALA A 81 11.05 8.49 -8.94
CA ALA A 81 12.35 9.17 -8.90
C ALA A 81 13.20 8.79 -7.68
N SER A 82 12.57 8.50 -6.55
CA SER A 82 13.25 8.19 -5.29
C SER A 82 13.21 6.71 -4.94
N GLY A 83 12.27 5.93 -5.53
CA GLY A 83 12.02 4.55 -5.14
C GLY A 83 11.36 4.39 -3.77
N TYR A 84 10.87 5.50 -3.17
CA TYR A 84 10.19 5.49 -1.87
C TYR A 84 8.67 5.63 -2.03
N TYR A 85 7.93 5.09 -1.09
CA TYR A 85 6.48 5.27 -1.07
C TYR A 85 6.09 6.70 -0.69
N TYR A 86 5.04 7.22 -1.30
CA TYR A 86 4.44 8.47 -0.85
C TYR A 86 3.94 8.36 0.59
N SER A 87 4.03 9.46 1.33
CA SER A 87 3.53 9.52 2.70
C SER A 87 2.06 9.08 2.80
N ILE A 88 1.72 8.29 3.82
CA ILE A 88 0.34 7.92 4.15
C ILE A 88 -0.54 9.18 4.31
N LEU A 89 0.03 10.30 4.74
CA LEU A 89 -0.68 11.58 4.82
C LEU A 89 -1.02 12.17 3.45
N ARG A 90 -0.40 11.71 2.37
CA ARG A 90 -0.69 12.11 0.99
C ARG A 90 -1.58 11.10 0.26
N GLN A 91 -1.41 9.83 0.52
CA GLN A 91 -2.08 8.77 -0.24
C GLN A 91 -3.16 7.98 0.52
N GLY A 92 -3.18 8.02 1.85
CA GLY A 92 -4.05 7.15 2.65
C GLY A 92 -3.68 5.68 2.47
N ALA A 93 -4.66 4.84 2.13
CA ALA A 93 -4.45 3.43 1.83
C ALA A 93 -3.75 3.17 0.48
N GLY A 94 -3.63 4.20 -0.37
CA GLY A 94 -3.02 4.09 -1.68
C GLY A 94 -3.98 4.39 -2.84
N LEU A 95 -3.60 3.99 -4.03
CA LEU A 95 -4.37 4.17 -5.26
C LEU A 95 -5.56 3.20 -5.29
N ALA A 96 -6.75 3.72 -5.50
CA ALA A 96 -7.97 2.91 -5.61
C ALA A 96 -7.98 2.08 -6.88
N ALA A 97 -8.26 0.78 -6.75
CA ALA A 97 -8.40 -0.17 -7.85
C ALA A 97 -9.80 -0.81 -7.80
N VAL A 98 -10.69 -0.42 -8.71
CA VAL A 98 -12.09 -0.87 -8.68
C VAL A 98 -12.24 -2.33 -9.07
N ASP A 99 -11.42 -2.84 -9.97
CA ASP A 99 -11.35 -4.23 -10.37
C ASP A 99 -10.90 -5.13 -9.22
N GLN A 100 -9.89 -4.72 -8.46
CA GLN A 100 -9.45 -5.39 -7.25
C GLN A 100 -10.55 -5.41 -6.18
N ALA A 101 -11.22 -4.28 -5.98
CA ALA A 101 -12.32 -4.18 -5.02
C ALA A 101 -13.51 -5.10 -5.37
N ILE A 102 -13.86 -5.22 -6.65
CA ILE A 102 -14.93 -6.12 -7.13
C ILE A 102 -14.47 -7.59 -7.12
N GLY A 103 -13.20 -7.85 -7.40
CA GLY A 103 -12.61 -9.19 -7.40
C GLY A 103 -12.22 -9.72 -6.02
N ALA A 104 -12.32 -8.89 -4.97
CA ALA A 104 -11.85 -9.24 -3.63
C ALA A 104 -12.52 -10.52 -3.08
N ALA A 105 -11.69 -11.40 -2.54
CA ALA A 105 -12.12 -12.62 -1.88
C ALA A 105 -12.58 -12.39 -0.43
N SER A 106 -12.18 -11.27 0.15
CA SER A 106 -12.37 -10.94 1.54
C SER A 106 -12.47 -9.42 1.75
N TYR A 107 -12.93 -9.03 2.92
CA TYR A 107 -12.94 -7.64 3.38
C TYR A 107 -12.49 -7.55 4.84
N ILE A 108 -12.02 -6.38 5.24
CA ILE A 108 -11.50 -6.14 6.59
C ILE A 108 -12.42 -5.18 7.34
N LEU A 109 -12.71 -5.49 8.59
CA LEU A 109 -13.30 -4.56 9.54
C LEU A 109 -12.33 -4.31 10.69
N VAL A 110 -11.99 -3.05 10.92
CA VAL A 110 -11.09 -2.64 12.00
C VAL A 110 -11.92 -2.34 13.24
N ASP A 111 -11.50 -2.89 14.37
CA ASP A 111 -12.19 -2.70 15.65
C ASP A 111 -12.19 -1.21 16.05
N GLY A 112 -13.33 -0.75 16.55
CA GLY A 112 -13.51 0.65 16.89
C GLY A 112 -13.73 1.60 15.71
N GLN A 113 -13.86 1.10 14.47
CA GLN A 113 -14.18 1.88 13.28
C GLN A 113 -15.63 1.62 12.80
N PRO A 114 -16.62 2.32 13.35
CA PRO A 114 -18.03 2.05 13.06
C PRO A 114 -18.45 2.40 11.63
N ASP A 115 -17.61 3.13 10.89
CA ASP A 115 -17.89 3.56 9.51
C ASP A 115 -17.29 2.62 8.45
N GLY A 116 -16.72 1.49 8.85
CA GLY A 116 -16.13 0.48 7.95
C GLY A 116 -14.81 0.88 7.29
N LYS A 117 -14.17 1.95 7.75
CA LYS A 117 -12.85 2.34 7.23
C LYS A 117 -11.77 1.39 7.71
N VAL A 118 -10.92 0.97 6.78
CA VAL A 118 -9.77 0.09 7.08
C VAL A 118 -8.61 0.96 7.52
N LYS A 119 -8.69 1.51 8.72
CA LYS A 119 -7.62 2.26 9.38
C LYS A 119 -7.77 2.24 10.89
N ALA A 120 -6.66 2.18 11.59
CA ALA A 120 -6.60 2.39 13.03
C ALA A 120 -5.81 3.68 13.33
N GLU A 121 -6.39 4.58 14.11
CA GLU A 121 -5.69 5.76 14.60
C GLU A 121 -5.15 5.46 15.99
N LEU A 122 -3.84 5.22 16.09
CA LEU A 122 -3.20 4.75 17.33
C LEU A 122 -3.07 5.86 18.39
N LYS A 123 -3.26 7.11 17.98
CA LYS A 123 -3.20 8.31 18.85
C LYS A 123 -1.82 8.53 19.48
N ASP A 124 -1.76 9.45 20.45
CA ASP A 124 -0.55 9.74 21.20
C ASP A 124 -0.31 8.68 22.27
N ASP A 125 0.96 8.47 22.62
CA ASP A 125 1.42 7.64 23.75
C ASP A 125 1.95 8.56 24.88
N PRO A 126 1.07 9.12 25.74
CA PRO A 126 1.47 10.04 26.77
C PRO A 126 2.35 9.41 27.85
N GLU A 127 2.25 8.11 28.01
CA GLU A 127 3.06 7.35 29.00
C GLU A 127 4.41 6.89 28.41
N ARG A 128 4.61 7.14 27.12
CA ARG A 128 5.83 6.78 26.38
C ARG A 128 6.19 5.31 26.50
N THR A 129 5.20 4.46 26.39
CA THR A 129 5.38 3.00 26.43
C THR A 129 6.05 2.48 25.17
N GLY A 130 5.89 3.20 24.05
CA GLY A 130 6.33 2.78 22.73
C GLY A 130 5.54 1.58 22.18
N VAL A 131 4.46 1.16 22.85
CA VAL A 131 3.67 0.00 22.47
C VAL A 131 2.31 0.44 21.95
N TYR A 132 2.00 0.06 20.74
CA TYR A 132 0.70 0.29 20.09
C TYR A 132 0.08 -1.03 19.70
N ALA A 133 -1.22 -1.17 19.92
CA ALA A 133 -1.96 -2.34 19.51
C ALA A 133 -3.28 -1.94 18.85
N PHE A 134 -3.67 -2.69 17.84
CA PHE A 134 -4.98 -2.60 17.22
C PHE A 134 -5.42 -3.98 16.74
N SER A 135 -6.70 -4.16 16.52
CA SER A 135 -7.25 -5.40 16.02
C SER A 135 -8.17 -5.16 14.83
N PHE A 136 -8.27 -6.16 14.00
CA PHE A 136 -9.18 -6.18 12.86
C PHE A 136 -9.67 -7.61 12.64
N THR A 137 -10.80 -7.74 11.97
CA THR A 137 -11.33 -9.02 11.53
C THR A 137 -11.32 -9.09 10.02
N LEU A 138 -10.75 -10.17 9.50
CA LEU A 138 -10.80 -10.53 8.09
C LEU A 138 -12.02 -11.42 7.87
N HIS A 139 -12.89 -11.03 6.95
CA HIS A 139 -14.09 -11.74 6.59
C HIS A 139 -13.98 -12.32 5.18
N ASP A 140 -14.16 -13.62 5.04
CA ASP A 140 -14.19 -14.26 3.72
C ASP A 140 -15.52 -14.01 3.02
N LEU A 141 -15.47 -13.72 1.71
CA LEU A 141 -16.64 -13.54 0.83
C LEU A 141 -16.96 -14.78 -0.01
N ARG A 142 -16.05 -15.75 -0.08
CA ARG A 142 -16.18 -16.95 -0.92
C ARG A 142 -16.79 -18.13 -0.18
N GLY A 143 -16.81 -18.09 1.16
CA GLY A 143 -17.30 -19.20 2.00
C GLY A 143 -16.40 -20.44 1.91
N GLN A 144 -15.10 -20.23 1.73
CA GLN A 144 -14.10 -21.29 1.61
C GLN A 144 -12.92 -20.97 2.53
N ASP A 145 -12.23 -22.01 3.00
CA ASP A 145 -10.97 -21.84 3.72
C ASP A 145 -9.94 -21.24 2.76
N THR A 146 -9.56 -20.00 2.99
CA THR A 146 -8.60 -19.27 2.18
C THR A 146 -7.34 -19.01 3.01
N PRO A 147 -6.15 -19.41 2.56
CA PRO A 147 -4.92 -19.06 3.22
C PRO A 147 -4.62 -17.57 3.05
N TYR A 148 -4.16 -16.93 4.12
CA TYR A 148 -3.73 -15.53 4.12
C TYR A 148 -2.32 -15.41 4.66
N THR A 149 -1.52 -14.59 4.02
CA THR A 149 -0.21 -14.18 4.52
C THR A 149 -0.35 -12.85 5.24
N LEU A 150 0.24 -12.74 6.42
CA LEU A 150 0.31 -11.49 7.18
C LEU A 150 1.67 -10.85 6.98
N SER A 151 1.66 -9.61 6.53
CA SER A 151 2.85 -8.76 6.45
C SER A 151 2.54 -7.37 6.97
N ALA A 152 3.55 -6.58 7.28
CA ALA A 152 3.38 -5.20 7.67
C ALA A 152 4.57 -4.37 7.18
N ASP A 153 4.25 -3.24 6.58
CA ASP A 153 5.24 -2.26 6.14
C ASP A 153 5.16 -1.02 7.03
N LEU A 154 6.32 -0.51 7.41
CA LEU A 154 6.45 0.71 8.18
C LEU A 154 6.84 1.86 7.25
N PHE A 155 5.94 2.82 7.13
CA PHE A 155 6.19 4.06 6.41
C PHE A 155 6.61 5.13 7.42
N THR A 156 7.88 5.48 7.41
CA THR A 156 8.40 6.58 8.21
C THR A 156 8.33 7.88 7.42
N GLN A 157 8.37 9.00 8.12
CA GLN A 157 8.27 10.31 7.51
C GLN A 157 9.46 11.17 7.94
N GLY A 158 10.30 11.53 6.98
CA GLY A 158 11.34 12.53 7.17
C GLY A 158 10.80 13.96 7.01
N VAL A 159 11.35 14.89 7.76
CA VAL A 159 11.10 16.32 7.60
C VAL A 159 12.37 16.96 7.09
N PHE A 160 12.28 17.60 5.93
CA PHE A 160 13.39 18.37 5.37
C PHE A 160 13.09 19.85 5.48
N GLU A 161 14.10 20.61 5.80
CA GLU A 161 14.09 22.06 5.70
C GLU A 161 14.68 22.46 4.35
N ASP A 162 13.92 23.20 3.55
CA ASP A 162 14.39 23.75 2.29
C ASP A 162 13.87 25.16 2.10
N TYR A 163 14.54 25.94 1.26
CA TYR A 163 14.14 27.30 0.98
C TYR A 163 13.07 27.34 -0.11
N ILE A 164 12.00 28.11 0.16
CA ILE A 164 10.86 28.20 -0.78
C ILE A 164 11.20 29.10 -1.95
N ASP A 165 12.03 30.13 -1.73
CA ASP A 165 12.40 31.09 -2.75
C ASP A 165 13.88 30.97 -3.18
N LYS A 166 14.15 31.49 -4.37
CA LYS A 166 15.52 31.52 -4.93
C LYS A 166 16.52 32.37 -4.15
N ASP A 167 16.04 33.28 -3.34
CA ASP A 167 16.85 34.17 -2.51
C ASP A 167 17.09 33.59 -1.10
N GLN A 168 16.54 32.39 -0.83
CA GLN A 168 16.67 31.65 0.42
C GLN A 168 16.17 32.45 1.64
N THR A 169 15.13 33.26 1.44
CA THR A 169 14.56 34.13 2.48
C THR A 169 13.39 33.48 3.21
N GLU A 170 12.74 32.49 2.59
CA GLU A 170 11.66 31.72 3.20
C GLU A 170 12.05 30.25 3.32
N LEU A 171 11.94 29.71 4.54
CA LEU A 171 12.18 28.31 4.84
C LEU A 171 10.89 27.51 4.67
N GLY A 172 10.89 26.53 3.78
CA GLY A 172 9.83 25.56 3.63
C GLY A 172 10.15 24.27 4.36
N LEU A 173 9.14 23.68 4.96
CA LEU A 173 9.22 22.34 5.53
C LEU A 173 8.60 21.36 4.54
N TYR A 174 9.40 20.45 4.03
CA TYR A 174 8.95 19.34 3.22
C TYR A 174 8.94 18.06 4.06
N MET A 175 7.84 17.33 3.96
CA MET A 175 7.75 15.99 4.53
C MET A 175 7.86 14.99 3.39
N ASP A 176 8.96 14.29 3.36
CA ASP A 176 9.14 13.15 2.48
C ASP A 176 8.93 11.83 3.22
N THR A 177 8.51 10.83 2.48
CA THR A 177 8.42 9.48 3.01
C THR A 177 9.75 8.82 2.81
N LEU A 178 10.49 8.69 3.87
CA LEU A 178 11.64 7.80 3.88
C LEU A 178 11.17 6.49 4.49
N THR A 179 11.27 5.43 3.73
CA THR A 179 11.19 4.07 4.28
C THR A 179 12.55 3.74 4.92
N GLU A 180 12.95 4.53 5.93
CA GLU A 180 14.06 4.10 6.76
C GLU A 180 13.55 3.06 7.75
N ALA A 181 14.30 1.97 7.90
CA ALA A 181 14.01 0.96 8.89
C ALA A 181 13.98 1.61 10.28
N MET A 182 12.80 1.69 10.85
CA MET A 182 12.68 1.95 12.28
C MET A 182 12.96 0.64 13.01
N ASP A 183 13.66 0.73 14.15
CA ASP A 183 13.74 -0.36 15.12
C ASP A 183 12.35 -0.59 15.75
N ALA A 184 11.45 -1.18 14.98
CA ALA A 184 10.11 -1.51 15.43
C ALA A 184 9.92 -3.01 15.40
N GLN A 185 9.53 -3.57 16.53
CA GLN A 185 9.15 -4.97 16.63
C GLN A 185 7.66 -5.12 16.37
N ILE A 186 7.29 -5.83 15.31
CA ILE A 186 5.90 -6.12 14.97
C ILE A 186 5.57 -7.53 15.42
N THR A 187 4.48 -7.68 16.18
CA THR A 187 3.97 -8.98 16.62
C THR A 187 2.54 -9.14 16.10
N PHE A 188 2.32 -10.17 15.31
CA PHE A 188 0.97 -10.57 14.89
C PHE A 188 0.34 -11.51 15.93
N LEU A 189 -0.92 -11.26 16.25
CA LEU A 189 -1.71 -12.10 17.13
C LEU A 189 -2.95 -12.61 16.37
N VAL A 190 -3.15 -13.92 16.33
CA VAL A 190 -4.38 -14.53 15.83
C VAL A 190 -5.08 -15.18 17.03
N ASP A 191 -6.33 -14.78 17.28
CA ASP A 191 -7.08 -15.21 18.48
C ASP A 191 -6.29 -15.04 19.79
N GLY A 192 -5.56 -13.91 19.90
CA GLY A 192 -4.74 -13.58 21.07
C GLY A 192 -3.46 -14.40 21.24
N LYS A 193 -3.10 -15.23 20.26
CA LYS A 193 -1.85 -16.01 20.27
C LYS A 193 -0.88 -15.41 19.26
N ALA A 194 0.36 -15.22 19.69
CA ALA A 194 1.42 -14.76 18.81
C ALA A 194 1.64 -15.78 17.67
N VAL A 195 1.65 -15.26 16.45
CA VAL A 195 1.99 -16.03 15.26
C VAL A 195 3.25 -15.42 14.66
N THR A 196 4.17 -16.28 14.26
CA THR A 196 5.34 -15.84 13.49
C THR A 196 4.90 -15.79 12.03
N PRO A 197 5.02 -14.65 11.34
CA PRO A 197 4.78 -14.61 9.93
C PRO A 197 5.72 -15.61 9.24
N VAL A 198 5.16 -16.58 8.55
CA VAL A 198 5.96 -17.44 7.67
C VAL A 198 6.12 -16.66 6.39
N ARG A 199 7.27 -16.04 6.22
CA ARG A 199 7.64 -15.49 4.91
C ARG A 199 8.03 -16.66 4.03
N ASP A 200 7.32 -16.85 2.95
CA ASP A 200 7.76 -17.74 1.90
C ASP A 200 8.82 -17.01 1.06
N LEU A 201 10.04 -17.09 1.50
CA LEU A 201 11.19 -16.55 0.79
C LEU A 201 11.79 -17.56 -0.20
N SER A 202 11.18 -18.72 -0.40
CA SER A 202 11.70 -19.79 -1.27
C SER A 202 11.95 -19.32 -2.71
N HIS A 203 11.28 -18.26 -3.15
CA HIS A 203 11.50 -17.64 -4.45
C HIS A 203 12.85 -16.91 -4.56
N TYR A 204 13.48 -16.61 -3.43
CA TYR A 204 14.76 -15.88 -3.34
C TYR A 204 15.92 -16.78 -2.93
N ASP A 205 15.70 -18.08 -2.90
CA ASP A 205 16.77 -19.08 -2.81
C ASP A 205 17.48 -19.16 -4.18
N PHE A 206 18.48 -18.31 -4.38
CA PHE A 206 19.20 -18.18 -5.64
C PHE A 206 20.36 -19.17 -5.76
N ASN A 207 20.83 -19.71 -4.64
CA ASN A 207 21.90 -20.72 -4.61
C ASN A 207 21.36 -22.15 -4.68
N GLY A 208 20.04 -22.35 -4.44
CA GLY A 208 19.36 -23.65 -4.54
C GLY A 208 19.63 -24.58 -3.36
N ASP A 209 20.01 -24.07 -2.21
CA ASP A 209 20.28 -24.89 -1.01
C ASP A 209 19.02 -25.17 -0.17
N GLY A 210 17.89 -24.57 -0.53
CA GLY A 210 16.59 -24.74 0.12
C GLY A 210 16.28 -23.71 1.20
N VAL A 211 17.18 -22.71 1.40
CA VAL A 211 17.01 -21.64 2.38
C VAL A 211 17.34 -20.30 1.75
N ALA A 212 16.40 -19.37 1.74
CA ALA A 212 16.73 -18.00 1.33
C ALA A 212 17.36 -17.24 2.50
N ASP A 213 18.65 -16.93 2.38
CA ASP A 213 19.42 -16.23 3.41
C ASP A 213 20.44 -15.24 2.84
N HIS A 214 21.36 -14.78 3.67
CA HIS A 214 22.38 -13.81 3.26
C HIS A 214 23.35 -14.35 2.19
N ALA A 215 23.46 -15.68 2.01
CA ALA A 215 24.25 -16.25 0.93
C ALA A 215 23.60 -15.99 -0.43
N ASP A 216 22.27 -15.97 -0.49
CA ASP A 216 21.50 -15.61 -1.70
C ASP A 216 21.66 -14.14 -2.03
N ALA A 217 21.58 -13.27 -1.03
CA ALA A 217 21.80 -11.84 -1.22
C ALA A 217 23.26 -11.56 -1.71
N GLN A 218 24.23 -12.31 -1.23
CA GLN A 218 25.61 -12.22 -1.72
C GLN A 218 25.71 -12.73 -3.16
N LEU A 219 25.07 -13.84 -3.48
CA LEU A 219 25.05 -14.40 -4.84
C LEU A 219 24.34 -13.43 -5.81
N LEU A 220 23.25 -12.81 -5.40
CA LEU A 220 22.57 -11.78 -6.19
C LEU A 220 23.45 -10.55 -6.40
N MET A 221 24.21 -10.13 -5.38
CA MET A 221 25.20 -9.06 -5.50
C MET A 221 26.31 -9.43 -6.48
N ASP A 222 26.82 -10.66 -6.40
CA ASP A 222 27.85 -11.15 -7.32
C ASP A 222 27.31 -11.27 -8.75
N HIS A 223 26.04 -11.60 -8.92
CA HIS A 223 25.34 -11.55 -10.19
C HIS A 223 25.35 -10.14 -10.78
N VAL A 224 24.95 -9.15 -9.99
CA VAL A 224 24.89 -7.73 -10.40
C VAL A 224 26.27 -7.17 -10.74
N ILE A 225 27.30 -7.47 -9.95
CA ILE A 225 28.64 -6.85 -10.09
C ILE A 225 29.54 -7.64 -11.05
N LEU A 226 29.53 -8.96 -10.97
CA LEU A 226 30.46 -9.83 -11.64
C LEU A 226 29.85 -10.63 -12.80
N GLY A 227 28.52 -10.61 -12.93
CA GLY A 227 27.78 -11.44 -13.90
C GLY A 227 27.78 -12.92 -13.53
N THR A 228 27.93 -13.26 -12.25
CA THR A 228 27.83 -14.63 -11.74
C THR A 228 26.44 -15.20 -12.06
N GLU A 229 26.36 -16.43 -12.56
CA GLU A 229 25.06 -17.06 -12.84
C GLU A 229 24.33 -17.41 -11.54
N LEU A 230 23.03 -17.10 -11.47
CA LEU A 230 22.15 -17.57 -10.42
C LEU A 230 21.80 -19.05 -10.69
N THR A 231 21.87 -19.89 -9.68
CA THR A 231 21.66 -21.33 -9.83
C THR A 231 20.21 -21.75 -9.73
N ALA A 232 19.37 -20.92 -9.11
CA ALA A 232 17.93 -21.15 -8.95
C ALA A 232 17.16 -19.81 -9.03
N ASN A 233 15.86 -19.88 -9.22
CA ASN A 233 14.91 -18.78 -9.10
C ASN A 233 15.27 -17.47 -9.85
N GLN A 234 16.03 -17.54 -10.91
CA GLN A 234 16.51 -16.37 -11.66
C GLN A 234 15.38 -15.40 -12.09
N ALA A 235 14.16 -15.92 -12.33
CA ALA A 235 13.01 -15.10 -12.67
C ALA A 235 12.53 -14.17 -11.54
N SER A 236 12.92 -14.45 -10.29
CA SER A 236 12.57 -13.66 -9.11
C SER A 236 13.69 -12.71 -8.67
N ALA A 237 14.75 -12.56 -9.47
CA ALA A 237 15.90 -11.73 -9.14
C ALA A 237 15.63 -10.22 -9.30
N ASP A 238 14.65 -9.84 -10.11
CA ASP A 238 14.11 -8.50 -10.21
C ASP A 238 12.98 -8.36 -9.16
N LEU A 239 13.37 -7.98 -7.94
CA LEU A 239 12.44 -7.95 -6.80
C LEU A 239 11.49 -6.74 -6.84
N ASN A 240 11.92 -5.69 -7.52
CA ASN A 240 11.12 -4.45 -7.66
C ASN A 240 10.34 -4.39 -8.98
N GLU A 241 10.50 -5.41 -9.84
CA GLU A 241 9.82 -5.55 -11.14
C GLU A 241 10.07 -4.37 -12.09
N ASP A 242 11.23 -3.71 -12.00
CA ASP A 242 11.59 -2.58 -12.87
C ASP A 242 12.15 -3.03 -14.24
N GLY A 243 12.33 -4.32 -14.44
CA GLY A 243 12.85 -4.94 -15.65
C GLY A 243 14.37 -5.10 -15.67
N ALA A 244 15.07 -4.81 -14.57
CA ALA A 244 16.51 -4.93 -14.47
C ALA A 244 16.94 -5.43 -13.09
N VAL A 245 17.81 -6.43 -13.04
CA VAL A 245 18.40 -6.89 -11.77
C VAL A 245 19.56 -5.99 -11.40
N THR A 246 19.44 -5.26 -10.31
CA THR A 246 20.38 -4.21 -9.88
C THR A 246 20.72 -4.32 -8.39
N SER A 247 21.55 -3.41 -7.88
CA SER A 247 21.83 -3.32 -6.45
C SER A 247 20.59 -2.95 -5.59
N TYR A 248 19.54 -2.42 -6.20
CA TYR A 248 18.26 -2.15 -5.50
C TYR A 248 17.55 -3.46 -5.13
N ASP A 249 17.63 -4.47 -5.98
CA ASP A 249 17.05 -5.80 -5.71
C ASP A 249 17.79 -6.51 -4.58
N VAL A 250 19.12 -6.39 -4.58
CA VAL A 250 19.94 -6.88 -3.47
C VAL A 250 19.57 -6.21 -2.15
N HIS A 251 19.37 -4.88 -2.19
CA HIS A 251 18.96 -4.14 -1.01
C HIS A 251 17.57 -4.57 -0.53
N ALA A 252 16.63 -4.73 -1.46
CA ALA A 252 15.29 -5.21 -1.15
C ALA A 252 15.32 -6.60 -0.51
N LEU A 253 16.13 -7.52 -1.05
CA LEU A 253 16.31 -8.86 -0.47
C LEU A 253 16.90 -8.78 0.95
N LEU A 254 17.96 -7.98 1.14
CA LEU A 254 18.56 -7.81 2.46
C LEU A 254 17.57 -7.23 3.49
N GLN A 255 16.73 -6.31 3.09
CA GLN A 255 15.66 -5.81 3.96
C GLN A 255 14.65 -6.90 4.32
N MET A 256 14.27 -7.75 3.37
CA MET A 256 13.38 -8.88 3.61
C MET A 256 14.00 -9.92 4.55
N LEU A 257 15.29 -10.19 4.43
CA LEU A 257 16.00 -11.17 5.27
C LEU A 257 16.20 -10.68 6.71
N ASN A 258 16.32 -9.38 6.91
CA ASN A 258 16.59 -8.76 8.22
C ASN A 258 15.32 -8.33 8.97
N SER A 259 14.15 -8.45 8.37
CA SER A 259 12.86 -8.06 8.94
C SER A 259 12.09 -9.29 9.44
#